data_3edb56cbb64b9dbf1aa695cc97ae38c3
#
_entry.id   3edb56cbb64b9dbf1aa695cc97ae38c3
#
_cell.length_a   1.000
_cell.length_b   1.000
_cell.length_c   1.000
_cell.angle_alpha   90.00
_cell.angle_beta   90.00
_cell.angle_gamma   90.00
#
_symmetry.space_group_name_H-M   'P 1'
#
loop_
_entity.id
_entity.type
_entity.pdbx_description
1 polymer ?
#
loop_
_entity_poly.entity_id
_entity_poly.type
_entity_poly.pdbx_seq_one_letter_code
_entity_poly.pdbx_strand_id
1 'polypeptide(L)'
;AAGVAATAIADIYPTFGSYVRGGFLSHLAGKVFARTGLGDMRLAIHRLRVKGEDVLNTAVIKDAYVGHLHAPDWDSFITKLDFRQTKGSYRTKSEDALKNIGHLLQYLRDEEGEAGLRQFFDEMCRDTPELRTRLKKHGLLLTPRFDPDAAVEKVFGIRLNR
;
A
#
# COMPACT_ATOMS: atom_id res chain seq x y z
N ALA A 1 3.29 -12.87 3.89
CA ALA A 1 2.76 -12.32 5.13
C ALA A 1 1.37 -12.91 5.35
N ALA A 2 1.09 -13.46 6.54
CA ALA A 2 -0.27 -13.84 6.92
C ALA A 2 -1.11 -12.55 6.91
N GLY A 3 -2.26 -12.57 6.23
CA GLY A 3 -3.18 -11.44 6.24
C GLY A 3 -3.71 -11.17 7.65
N VAL A 4 -4.08 -9.93 7.91
CA VAL A 4 -4.72 -9.53 9.16
C VAL A 4 -6.09 -10.22 9.26
N ALA A 5 -6.46 -10.69 10.44
CA ALA A 5 -7.76 -11.32 10.66
C ALA A 5 -8.90 -10.34 10.34
N ALA A 6 -10.01 -10.83 9.78
CA ALA A 6 -11.14 -10.01 9.37
C ALA A 6 -11.74 -9.19 10.53
N THR A 7 -11.76 -9.78 11.74
CA THR A 7 -12.22 -9.10 12.96
C THR A 7 -11.34 -7.92 13.35
N ALA A 8 -10.02 -8.05 13.19
CA ALA A 8 -9.08 -6.95 13.43
C ALA A 8 -9.24 -5.83 12.38
N ILE A 9 -9.47 -6.20 11.11
CA ILE A 9 -9.70 -5.22 10.05
C ILE A 9 -10.97 -4.41 10.34
N ALA A 10 -12.06 -5.06 10.76
CA ALA A 10 -13.31 -4.38 11.09
C ALA A 10 -13.18 -3.46 12.31
N ASP A 11 -12.35 -3.81 13.29
CA ASP A 11 -12.06 -2.94 14.43
C ASP A 11 -11.17 -1.73 14.05
N ILE A 12 -10.21 -1.95 13.15
CA ILE A 12 -9.31 -0.87 12.69
C ILE A 12 -10.03 0.09 11.75
N TYR A 13 -10.81 -0.45 10.79
CA TYR A 13 -11.54 0.29 9.77
C TYR A 13 -13.03 -0.08 9.82
N PRO A 14 -13.81 0.53 10.73
CA PRO A 14 -15.18 0.09 11.01
C PRO A 14 -16.14 0.28 9.82
N THR A 15 -15.92 1.28 8.97
CA THR A 15 -16.81 1.56 7.82
C THR A 15 -16.33 0.85 6.56
N PHE A 16 -15.06 0.99 6.23
CA PHE A 16 -14.53 0.56 4.94
C PHE A 16 -13.66 -0.69 4.99
N GLY A 17 -13.44 -1.28 6.16
CA GLY A 17 -12.56 -2.43 6.35
C GLY A 17 -12.92 -3.65 5.50
N SER A 18 -14.21 -3.88 5.22
CA SER A 18 -14.66 -4.99 4.37
C SER A 18 -14.17 -4.94 2.93
N TYR A 19 -13.77 -3.76 2.46
CA TYR A 19 -13.22 -3.55 1.12
C TYR A 19 -11.70 -3.69 1.05
N VAL A 20 -11.05 -3.90 2.20
CA VAL A 20 -9.58 -3.96 2.29
C VAL A 20 -9.11 -5.40 2.48
N ARG A 21 -8.42 -5.93 1.50
CA ARG A 21 -7.85 -7.28 1.58
C ARG A 21 -6.60 -7.31 2.45
N GLY A 22 -6.64 -8.12 3.52
CA GLY A 22 -5.49 -8.30 4.41
C GLY A 22 -5.09 -7.04 5.20
N GLY A 23 -5.99 -6.06 5.33
CA GLY A 23 -5.76 -4.84 6.13
C GLY A 23 -4.92 -3.74 5.45
N PHE A 24 -4.70 -3.83 4.14
CA PHE A 24 -3.92 -2.83 3.39
C PHE A 24 -4.66 -2.34 2.15
N LEU A 25 -4.58 -1.04 1.88
CA LEU A 25 -5.09 -0.43 0.64
C LEU A 25 -4.30 -0.85 -0.61
N SER A 26 -3.13 -1.42 -0.43
CA SER A 26 -2.22 -1.80 -1.48
C SER A 26 -1.88 -3.30 -1.44
N HIS A 27 -1.15 -3.78 -2.43
CA HIS A 27 -0.78 -5.19 -2.54
C HIS A 27 0.09 -5.68 -1.37
N LEU A 28 -0.24 -6.87 -0.85
CA LEU A 28 0.56 -7.59 0.14
C LEU A 28 1.83 -8.24 -0.44
N ALA A 29 1.97 -8.25 -1.76
CA ALA A 29 3.01 -9.01 -2.45
C ALA A 29 4.45 -8.47 -2.28
N GLY A 30 4.63 -7.29 -1.66
CA GLY A 30 5.95 -6.70 -1.48
C GLY A 30 6.61 -6.26 -2.80
N LYS A 31 7.92 -6.12 -2.79
CA LYS A 31 8.75 -5.79 -3.94
C LYS A 31 9.86 -6.81 -4.12
N VAL A 32 10.27 -7.01 -5.36
CA VAL A 32 11.35 -7.94 -5.70
C VAL A 32 12.65 -7.16 -5.91
N PHE A 33 13.70 -7.64 -5.31
CA PHE A 33 15.08 -7.23 -5.57
C PHE A 33 15.78 -8.37 -6.30
N ALA A 34 16.51 -8.06 -7.36
CA ALA A 34 17.24 -9.03 -8.12
C ALA A 34 18.69 -8.57 -8.32
N ARG A 35 19.62 -9.54 -8.31
CA ARG A 35 20.99 -9.27 -8.71
C ARG A 35 21.01 -8.93 -10.19
N THR A 36 21.74 -7.91 -10.57
CA THR A 36 22.00 -7.57 -11.99
C THR A 36 22.94 -8.58 -12.64
N GLY A 37 23.02 -8.59 -13.99
CA GLY A 37 23.91 -9.47 -14.74
C GLY A 37 23.37 -10.88 -15.00
N LEU A 38 22.14 -11.18 -14.63
CA LEU A 38 21.44 -12.40 -15.04
C LEU A 38 20.90 -12.18 -16.46
N GLY A 39 21.49 -12.76 -17.48
CA GLY A 39 21.05 -12.58 -18.87
C GLY A 39 19.54 -12.85 -19.04
N ASP A 40 18.92 -12.13 -20.00
CA ASP A 40 17.48 -12.23 -20.33
C ASP A 40 16.54 -12.11 -19.10
N MET A 41 16.79 -11.09 -18.29
CA MET A 41 16.04 -10.80 -17.08
C MET A 41 15.00 -9.70 -17.31
N ARG A 42 13.77 -9.95 -16.88
CA ARG A 42 12.68 -8.95 -16.86
C ARG A 42 12.13 -8.79 -15.47
N LEU A 43 12.27 -7.60 -14.90
CA LEU A 43 11.69 -7.24 -13.62
C LEU A 43 10.25 -6.73 -13.83
N ALA A 44 9.27 -7.41 -13.23
CA ALA A 44 7.90 -6.96 -13.15
C ALA A 44 7.64 -6.34 -11.75
N ILE A 45 6.45 -5.78 -11.54
CA ILE A 45 6.11 -5.02 -10.32
C ILE A 45 6.32 -5.84 -9.04
N HIS A 46 6.02 -7.14 -9.09
CA HIS A 46 6.06 -8.04 -7.92
C HIS A 46 6.79 -9.36 -8.18
N ARG A 47 7.41 -9.53 -9.33
CA ARG A 47 8.07 -10.77 -9.71
C ARG A 47 9.24 -10.54 -10.67
N LEU A 48 10.14 -11.51 -10.68
CA LEU A 48 11.26 -11.58 -11.63
C LEU A 48 10.98 -12.68 -12.63
N ARG A 49 11.26 -12.42 -13.91
CA ARG A 49 11.30 -13.44 -14.97
C ARG A 49 12.71 -13.56 -15.52
N VAL A 50 13.12 -14.78 -15.77
CA VAL A 50 14.36 -15.08 -16.47
C VAL A 50 14.03 -16.01 -17.63
N LYS A 51 14.45 -15.66 -18.85
CA LYS A 51 14.10 -16.39 -20.07
C LYS A 51 12.59 -16.58 -20.27
N GLY A 52 11.80 -15.57 -19.88
CA GLY A 52 10.35 -15.59 -19.99
C GLY A 52 9.59 -16.28 -18.85
N GLU A 53 10.27 -17.03 -17.98
CA GLU A 53 9.65 -17.79 -16.89
C GLU A 53 9.76 -17.09 -15.54
N ASP A 54 8.73 -17.24 -14.68
CA ASP A 54 8.73 -16.69 -13.35
C ASP A 54 9.76 -17.40 -12.46
N VAL A 55 10.62 -16.64 -11.80
CA VAL A 55 11.60 -17.18 -10.84
C VAL A 55 10.90 -17.52 -9.54
N LEU A 56 10.85 -18.81 -9.21
CA LEU A 56 10.23 -19.33 -7.99
C LEU A 56 11.22 -19.42 -6.82
N ASN A 57 12.52 -19.46 -7.09
CA ASN A 57 13.56 -19.51 -6.08
C ASN A 57 13.81 -18.11 -5.51
N THR A 58 12.92 -17.68 -4.63
CA THR A 58 12.96 -16.37 -3.95
C THR A 58 13.07 -16.54 -2.44
N ALA A 59 13.86 -15.69 -1.80
CA ALA A 59 13.93 -15.60 -0.35
C ALA A 59 13.31 -14.29 0.15
N VAL A 60 12.64 -14.33 1.29
CA VAL A 60 12.13 -13.12 1.95
C VAL A 60 13.26 -12.46 2.72
N ILE A 61 13.52 -11.18 2.47
CA ILE A 61 14.45 -10.39 3.27
C ILE A 61 13.72 -10.01 4.56
N LYS A 62 14.13 -10.63 5.69
CA LYS A 62 13.43 -10.49 6.98
C LYS A 62 13.67 -9.14 7.65
N ASP A 63 14.83 -8.53 7.38
CA ASP A 63 15.29 -7.31 8.06
C ASP A 63 15.11 -6.04 7.23
N ALA A 64 14.36 -6.13 6.11
CA ALA A 64 14.05 -4.99 5.26
C ALA A 64 12.54 -4.83 5.09
N TYR A 65 12.08 -3.59 5.21
CA TYR A 65 10.69 -3.21 5.02
C TYR A 65 10.57 -2.20 3.88
N VAL A 66 9.49 -2.32 3.13
CA VAL A 66 9.15 -1.32 2.11
C VAL A 66 8.08 -0.40 2.68
N GLY A 67 8.43 0.86 2.88
CA GLY A 67 7.46 1.92 3.17
C GLY A 67 6.65 2.23 1.93
N HIS A 68 5.33 1.99 1.97
CA HIS A 68 4.44 2.26 0.85
C HIS A 68 3.55 3.47 1.17
N LEU A 69 3.94 4.65 0.70
CA LEU A 69 3.19 5.89 0.84
C LEU A 69 2.04 5.92 -0.18
N HIS A 70 0.90 5.31 0.21
CA HIS A 70 -0.25 5.16 -0.68
C HIS A 70 -0.91 6.50 -1.00
N ALA A 71 -1.24 7.26 0.03
CA ALA A 71 -1.82 8.60 -0.05
C ALA A 71 -1.37 9.41 1.18
N PRO A 72 -0.24 10.13 1.10
CA PRO A 72 0.32 10.86 2.25
C PRO A 72 -0.57 12.03 2.69
N ASP A 73 -1.33 12.60 1.76
CA ASP A 73 -2.24 13.72 1.98
C ASP A 73 -3.46 13.62 1.05
N TRP A 74 -4.44 14.48 1.30
CA TRP A 74 -5.68 14.55 0.54
C TRP A 74 -5.47 14.86 -0.95
N ASP A 75 -4.64 15.84 -1.26
CA ASP A 75 -4.40 16.27 -2.64
C ASP A 75 -3.75 15.17 -3.46
N SER A 76 -2.78 14.48 -2.86
CA SER A 76 -2.16 13.27 -3.44
C SER A 76 -3.16 12.14 -3.63
N PHE A 77 -4.11 11.96 -2.69
CA PHE A 77 -5.16 10.96 -2.80
C PHE A 77 -6.06 11.23 -4.01
N ILE A 78 -6.61 12.45 -4.13
CA ILE A 78 -7.50 12.84 -5.21
C ILE A 78 -6.79 12.81 -6.56
N THR A 79 -5.60 13.39 -6.66
CA THR A 79 -4.83 13.41 -7.92
C THR A 79 -4.54 11.99 -8.43
N LYS A 80 -4.21 11.06 -7.52
CA LYS A 80 -3.95 9.67 -7.89
C LYS A 80 -5.21 8.88 -8.16
N LEU A 81 -6.36 9.27 -7.60
CA LEU A 81 -7.61 8.54 -7.75
C LEU A 81 -8.06 8.47 -9.20
N ASP A 82 -8.07 9.60 -9.90
CA ASP A 82 -8.45 9.67 -11.32
C ASP A 82 -7.57 8.76 -12.19
N PHE A 83 -6.26 8.85 -12.00
CA PHE A 83 -5.33 7.97 -12.71
C PHE A 83 -5.57 6.48 -12.38
N ARG A 84 -5.80 6.14 -11.11
CA ARG A 84 -6.03 4.76 -10.68
C ARG A 84 -7.33 4.19 -11.22
N GLN A 85 -8.39 5.00 -11.31
CA GLN A 85 -9.68 4.58 -11.87
C GLN A 85 -9.63 4.44 -13.40
N THR A 86 -8.93 5.33 -14.10
CA THR A 86 -8.89 5.33 -15.57
C THR A 86 -7.82 4.40 -16.14
N LYS A 87 -6.62 4.42 -15.59
CA LYS A 87 -5.45 3.70 -16.14
C LYS A 87 -4.78 2.75 -15.14
N GLY A 88 -5.13 2.84 -13.86
CA GLY A 88 -4.45 2.14 -12.78
C GLY A 88 -5.17 0.90 -12.26
N SER A 89 -4.87 0.58 -11.00
CA SER A 89 -5.31 -0.64 -10.31
C SER A 89 -6.77 -0.61 -9.87
N TYR A 90 -7.43 0.54 -9.87
CA TYR A 90 -8.84 0.69 -9.49
C TYR A 90 -9.80 0.63 -10.68
N ARG A 91 -9.30 0.35 -11.88
CA ARG A 91 -10.18 0.09 -13.02
C ARG A 91 -11.08 -1.10 -12.74
N THR A 92 -12.37 -0.89 -12.93
CA THR A 92 -13.35 -1.95 -12.86
C THR A 92 -13.27 -2.79 -14.13
N LYS A 93 -12.90 -4.06 -14.01
CA LYS A 93 -12.70 -4.96 -15.14
C LYS A 93 -13.86 -5.93 -15.37
N SER A 94 -14.77 -6.07 -14.42
CA SER A 94 -15.93 -6.94 -14.49
C SER A 94 -17.00 -6.57 -13.46
N GLU A 95 -18.26 -6.91 -13.74
CA GLU A 95 -19.41 -6.69 -12.85
C GLU A 95 -19.35 -7.50 -11.54
N ASP A 96 -18.58 -8.58 -11.49
CA ASP A 96 -18.42 -9.43 -10.30
C ASP A 96 -17.58 -8.78 -9.18
N ALA A 97 -17.12 -7.57 -9.38
CA ALA A 97 -16.21 -6.91 -8.46
C ALA A 97 -16.90 -5.96 -7.45
N LEU A 98 -18.14 -6.22 -7.05
CA LEU A 98 -18.90 -5.42 -6.05
C LEU A 98 -18.19 -5.24 -4.69
N LYS A 99 -17.12 -6.00 -4.44
CA LYS A 99 -16.25 -5.86 -3.26
C LYS A 99 -14.87 -5.29 -3.61
N ASN A 100 -14.75 -4.55 -4.71
CA ASN A 100 -13.50 -3.95 -5.12
C ASN A 100 -13.46 -2.50 -4.63
N ILE A 101 -12.33 -2.09 -4.08
CA ILE A 101 -12.11 -0.72 -3.63
C ILE A 101 -12.32 0.32 -4.75
N GLY A 102 -12.07 -0.06 -6.01
CA GLY A 102 -12.34 0.81 -7.16
C GLY A 102 -13.81 1.13 -7.33
N HIS A 103 -14.71 0.15 -7.15
CA HIS A 103 -16.16 0.35 -7.20
C HIS A 103 -16.66 1.17 -6.03
N LEU A 104 -16.15 0.90 -4.81
CA LEU A 104 -16.47 1.71 -3.64
C LEU A 104 -16.13 3.18 -3.87
N LEU A 105 -14.91 3.47 -4.31
CA LEU A 105 -14.46 4.84 -4.53
C LEU A 105 -15.21 5.52 -5.68
N GLN A 106 -15.64 4.76 -6.71
CA GLN A 106 -16.51 5.29 -7.75
C GLN A 106 -17.89 5.61 -7.18
N TYR A 107 -18.50 4.68 -6.42
CA TYR A 107 -19.78 4.88 -5.76
C TYR A 107 -19.76 6.11 -4.85
N LEU A 108 -18.76 6.22 -3.97
CA LEU A 108 -18.63 7.38 -3.07
C LEU A 108 -18.51 8.69 -3.84
N ARG A 109 -17.79 8.70 -4.97
CA ARG A 109 -17.66 9.87 -5.83
C ARG A 109 -19.00 10.27 -6.45
N ASP A 110 -19.74 9.29 -7.00
CA ASP A 110 -20.94 9.53 -7.77
C ASP A 110 -22.15 9.89 -6.88
N GLU A 111 -22.29 9.22 -5.74
CA GLU A 111 -23.44 9.38 -4.84
C GLU A 111 -23.22 10.37 -3.70
N GLU A 112 -22.00 10.44 -3.16
CA GLU A 112 -21.69 11.26 -1.98
C GLU A 112 -20.71 12.41 -2.27
N GLY A 113 -20.14 12.44 -3.47
CA GLY A 113 -19.21 13.47 -3.91
C GLY A 113 -17.92 13.52 -3.09
N GLU A 114 -17.40 14.73 -2.88
CA GLU A 114 -16.17 14.93 -2.10
C GLU A 114 -16.31 14.49 -0.64
N ALA A 115 -17.49 14.63 -0.05
CA ALA A 115 -17.71 14.28 1.36
C ALA A 115 -17.50 12.78 1.61
N GLY A 116 -18.03 11.90 0.76
CA GLY A 116 -17.83 10.46 0.87
C GLY A 116 -16.37 10.06 0.65
N LEU A 117 -15.72 10.66 -0.34
CA LEU A 117 -14.29 10.41 -0.58
C LEU A 117 -13.42 10.88 0.59
N ARG A 118 -13.79 12.00 1.24
CA ARG A 118 -13.08 12.53 2.41
C ARG A 118 -13.25 11.62 3.62
N GLN A 119 -14.47 11.12 3.85
CA GLN A 119 -14.72 10.13 4.91
C GLN A 119 -13.85 8.87 4.72
N PHE A 120 -13.77 8.37 3.49
CA PHE A 120 -12.90 7.26 3.16
C PHE A 120 -11.42 7.59 3.45
N PHE A 121 -10.94 8.73 2.99
CA PHE A 121 -9.55 9.15 3.22
C PHE A 121 -9.23 9.30 4.71
N ASP A 122 -10.13 9.91 5.48
CA ASP A 122 -9.94 10.14 6.91
C ASP A 122 -9.88 8.82 7.69
N GLU A 123 -10.70 7.82 7.33
CA GLU A 123 -10.67 6.52 8.00
C GLU A 123 -9.48 5.67 7.56
N MET A 124 -9.16 5.66 6.26
CA MET A 124 -8.24 4.68 5.67
C MET A 124 -6.81 5.16 5.51
N CYS A 125 -6.60 6.48 5.38
CA CYS A 125 -5.31 7.04 5.01
C CYS A 125 -4.75 8.03 6.03
N ARG A 126 -5.64 8.74 6.73
CA ARG A 126 -5.21 9.82 7.64
C ARG A 126 -4.63 9.25 8.93
N ASP A 127 -3.49 9.77 9.32
CA ASP A 127 -2.86 9.44 10.60
C ASP A 127 -3.56 10.16 11.74
N THR A 128 -4.40 9.43 12.49
CA THR A 128 -5.13 9.96 13.65
C THR A 128 -4.77 9.21 14.93
N PRO A 129 -4.92 9.83 16.12
CA PRO A 129 -4.69 9.15 17.39
C PRO A 129 -5.56 7.89 17.56
N GLU A 130 -6.80 7.93 17.05
CA GLU A 130 -7.76 6.82 17.12
C GLU A 130 -7.30 5.64 16.25
N LEU A 131 -6.88 5.91 14.99
CA LEU A 131 -6.33 4.89 14.11
C LEU A 131 -5.06 4.28 14.71
N ARG A 132 -4.15 5.11 15.23
CA ARG A 132 -2.93 4.62 15.90
C ARG A 132 -3.27 3.74 17.11
N THR A 133 -4.28 4.08 17.90
CA THR A 133 -4.72 3.29 19.05
C THR A 133 -5.24 1.93 18.60
N ARG A 134 -6.10 1.88 17.58
CA ARG A 134 -6.61 0.62 17.00
C ARG A 134 -5.50 -0.24 16.42
N LEU A 135 -4.58 0.35 15.65
CA LEU A 135 -3.42 -0.36 15.11
C LEU A 135 -2.50 -0.93 16.22
N LYS A 136 -2.26 -0.16 17.29
CA LYS A 136 -1.48 -0.65 18.46
C LYS A 136 -2.15 -1.83 19.13
N LYS A 137 -3.48 -1.75 19.36
CA LYS A 137 -4.27 -2.83 19.98
C LYS A 137 -4.07 -4.17 19.25
N HIS A 138 -3.95 -4.14 17.92
CA HIS A 138 -3.75 -5.32 17.09
C HIS A 138 -2.27 -5.64 16.76
N GLY A 139 -1.31 -4.92 17.34
CA GLY A 139 0.12 -5.12 17.08
C GLY A 139 0.55 -4.79 15.65
N LEU A 140 -0.19 -3.92 14.96
CA LEU A 140 0.01 -3.59 13.55
C LEU A 140 0.68 -2.23 13.34
N LEU A 141 0.83 -1.42 14.39
CA LEU A 141 1.58 -0.17 14.30
C LEU A 141 3.06 -0.43 14.49
N LEU A 142 3.82 -0.31 13.40
CA LEU A 142 5.27 -0.37 13.44
C LEU A 142 5.83 1.04 13.66
N THR A 143 6.73 1.18 14.63
CA THR A 143 7.46 2.41 14.92
C THR A 143 8.97 2.18 14.76
N PRO A 144 9.45 1.97 13.51
CA PRO A 144 10.86 1.74 13.27
C PRO A 144 11.68 2.99 13.66
N ARG A 145 12.80 2.78 14.33
CA ARG A 145 13.79 3.84 14.52
C ARG A 145 14.58 3.95 13.22
N PHE A 146 14.19 4.88 12.38
CA PHE A 146 14.87 5.13 11.12
C PHE A 146 15.19 6.62 11.01
N ASP A 147 16.48 6.91 10.92
CA ASP A 147 17.00 8.23 10.63
C ASP A 147 17.54 8.22 9.19
N PRO A 148 16.82 8.82 8.24
CA PRO A 148 17.23 8.81 6.83
C PRO A 148 18.53 9.60 6.61
N ASP A 149 18.76 10.68 7.35
CA ASP A 149 19.94 11.53 7.18
C ASP A 149 21.20 10.80 7.67
N ALA A 150 21.11 10.17 8.84
CA ALA A 150 22.19 9.31 9.34
C ALA A 150 22.44 8.09 8.44
N ALA A 151 21.40 7.52 7.83
CA ALA A 151 21.56 6.42 6.89
C ALA A 151 22.28 6.87 5.60
N VAL A 152 21.95 8.04 5.06
CA VAL A 152 22.62 8.62 3.89
C VAL A 152 24.06 8.95 4.20
N GLU A 153 24.34 9.60 5.34
CA GLU A 153 25.72 9.91 5.77
C GLU A 153 26.55 8.63 5.91
N LYS A 154 25.99 7.59 6.55
CA LYS A 154 26.68 6.30 6.73
C LYS A 154 27.03 5.60 5.42
N VAL A 155 26.11 5.62 4.44
CA VAL A 155 26.27 4.84 3.20
C VAL A 155 27.06 5.62 2.14
N PHE A 156 26.83 6.93 2.02
CA PHE A 156 27.36 7.75 0.94
C PHE A 156 28.40 8.77 1.39
N GLY A 157 28.64 8.94 2.70
CA GLY A 157 29.52 9.96 3.24
C GLY A 157 29.01 11.40 3.02
N ILE A 158 27.73 11.57 2.69
CA ILE A 158 27.12 12.87 2.37
C ILE A 158 26.33 13.35 3.58
N ARG A 159 26.72 14.50 4.13
CA ARG A 159 25.95 15.16 5.19
C ARG A 159 24.91 16.09 4.52
N LEU A 160 23.61 15.83 4.77
CA LEU A 160 22.53 16.67 4.27
C LEU A 160 22.42 17.92 5.17
N ASN A 161 22.81 19.08 4.63
CA ASN A 161 22.54 20.36 5.28
C ASN A 161 21.07 20.74 4.94
N ARG A 162 20.21 20.73 5.95
CA ARG A 162 18.84 21.22 5.87
C ARG A 162 18.77 22.68 6.33
#